data_29211bbd27304430b13a9aaa564ee01f
#
_entry.id   29211bbd27304430b13a9aaa564ee01f
#
_cell.length_a   1.000
_cell.length_b   1.000
_cell.length_c   1.000
_cell.angle_alpha   90.00
_cell.angle_beta   90.00
_cell.angle_gamma   90.00
#
_symmetry.space_group_name_H-M   'P 1'
#
loop_
_entity.id
_entity.type
_entity.pdbx_description
1 polymer ?
#
loop_
_entity_poly.entity_id
_entity_poly.type
_entity_poly.pdbx_seq_one_letter_code
_entity_poly.pdbx_strand_id
1 'polypeptide(L)'
;MKIIKFAIIGFGHIGRRHATIANEYPNAKVVAVVDTNPESPKHELFPKDAVFFNNIDDFLTAKIEADIVNIATPNGFHCPYALKALEAGYHVVIEKPMGLTKAECEAVIFKSLQMSKQVFVVKQNRYSPPSKWMKEIVSNGTIGEVLTVQVNCYWNRDDRYYKAGRWKGTLALDGGTLFTQFSHFIDIMYWVFGDIKNIKATFADFNHANNTEFEDSGLINFEFVNGGMGCINFSTSVWDTNMESSITVVGSKGSFKVGGQYMNLVEYCHIENYTMPELPPTNAPNDYGPFKGSAANHHYVIENVVNTLNGRDTITANALEGLKVVDIIERIYESRDLKKLKNK
;
A
#
# COMPACT_ATOMS: atom_id res chain seq x y z
N MET A 1 12.87 23.44 -13.65
CA MET A 1 12.19 22.77 -12.53
C MET A 1 13.03 22.89 -11.28
N LYS A 2 12.39 23.13 -10.13
CA LYS A 2 13.08 23.07 -8.83
C LYS A 2 13.49 21.61 -8.57
N ILE A 3 14.69 21.40 -8.04
CA ILE A 3 15.11 20.10 -7.51
C ILE A 3 14.37 19.87 -6.20
N ILE A 4 13.59 18.82 -6.11
CA ILE A 4 12.86 18.43 -4.90
C ILE A 4 13.80 17.61 -4.00
N LYS A 5 14.01 18.08 -2.78
CA LYS A 5 14.90 17.49 -1.80
C LYS A 5 14.13 16.54 -0.88
N PHE A 6 14.52 15.27 -0.88
CA PHE A 6 13.90 14.21 -0.09
C PHE A 6 14.73 13.92 1.17
N ALA A 7 14.04 13.73 2.31
CA ALA A 7 14.56 13.04 3.47
C ALA A 7 13.87 11.68 3.61
N ILE A 8 14.61 10.59 3.76
CA ILE A 8 14.07 9.23 3.84
C ILE A 8 14.11 8.78 5.30
N ILE A 9 12.96 8.44 5.88
CA ILE A 9 12.82 7.91 7.24
C ILE A 9 12.56 6.41 7.16
N GLY A 10 13.50 5.61 7.66
CA GLY A 10 13.57 4.16 7.47
C GLY A 10 14.36 3.79 6.22
N PHE A 11 15.50 3.08 6.39
CA PHE A 11 16.38 2.67 5.30
C PHE A 11 16.40 1.14 5.13
N GLY A 12 15.25 0.50 5.37
CA GLY A 12 14.98 -0.90 5.04
C GLY A 12 14.83 -1.13 3.53
N HIS A 13 14.31 -2.28 3.11
CA HIS A 13 14.14 -2.60 1.68
C HIS A 13 13.38 -1.53 0.89
N ILE A 14 12.27 -1.03 1.44
CA ILE A 14 11.44 -0.03 0.75
C ILE A 14 12.09 1.36 0.81
N GLY A 15 12.64 1.76 1.94
CA GLY A 15 13.35 3.05 2.05
C GLY A 15 14.53 3.15 1.10
N ARG A 16 15.33 2.08 0.94
CA ARG A 16 16.41 2.01 -0.07
C ARG A 16 15.88 2.16 -1.47
N ARG A 17 14.75 1.49 -1.81
CA ARG A 17 14.11 1.64 -3.12
C ARG A 17 13.68 3.08 -3.37
N HIS A 18 13.01 3.73 -2.41
CA HIS A 18 12.63 5.13 -2.53
C HIS A 18 13.84 6.04 -2.71
N ALA A 19 14.91 5.81 -1.92
CA ALA A 19 16.15 6.58 -2.02
C ALA A 19 16.81 6.43 -3.40
N THR A 20 16.89 5.20 -3.93
CA THR A 20 17.43 4.94 -5.26
C THR A 20 16.62 5.66 -6.34
N ILE A 21 15.29 5.46 -6.34
CA ILE A 21 14.42 6.09 -7.35
C ILE A 21 14.48 7.61 -7.27
N ALA A 22 14.45 8.19 -6.05
CA ALA A 22 14.50 9.64 -5.88
C ALA A 22 15.85 10.23 -6.33
N ASN A 23 16.96 9.51 -6.17
CA ASN A 23 18.26 9.97 -6.66
C ASN A 23 18.46 9.81 -8.19
N GLU A 24 17.82 8.82 -8.78
CA GLU A 24 17.86 8.57 -10.22
C GLU A 24 16.84 9.45 -10.99
N TYR A 25 15.81 9.95 -10.30
CA TYR A 25 14.77 10.74 -10.97
C TYR A 25 15.26 12.17 -11.25
N PRO A 26 15.09 12.68 -12.48
CA PRO A 26 15.43 14.05 -12.83
C PRO A 26 14.73 15.06 -11.90
N ASN A 27 15.46 16.04 -11.39
CA ASN A 27 14.96 17.05 -10.46
C ASN A 27 14.50 16.52 -9.08
N ALA A 28 15.07 15.42 -8.65
CA ALA A 28 14.98 14.96 -7.27
C ALA A 28 16.37 14.67 -6.69
N LYS A 29 16.52 14.79 -5.37
CA LYS A 29 17.75 14.47 -4.65
C LYS A 29 17.43 14.04 -3.23
N VAL A 30 18.07 12.98 -2.75
CA VAL A 30 18.03 12.60 -1.33
C VAL A 30 19.10 13.40 -0.57
N VAL A 31 18.68 14.16 0.45
CA VAL A 31 19.58 15.02 1.26
C VAL A 31 19.78 14.49 2.67
N ALA A 32 18.88 13.63 3.17
CA ALA A 32 19.02 13.01 4.48
C ALA A 32 18.43 11.60 4.48
N VAL A 33 19.00 10.75 5.33
CA VAL A 33 18.49 9.41 5.64
C VAL A 33 18.45 9.24 7.14
N VAL A 34 17.32 8.76 7.67
CA VAL A 34 17.14 8.45 9.09
C VAL A 34 16.88 6.97 9.24
N ASP A 35 17.67 6.28 10.03
CA ASP A 35 17.47 4.85 10.35
C ASP A 35 18.07 4.51 11.71
N THR A 36 17.45 3.61 12.45
CA THR A 36 17.94 3.14 13.74
C THR A 36 19.16 2.21 13.65
N ASN A 37 19.42 1.67 12.45
CA ASN A 37 20.60 0.87 12.18
C ASN A 37 21.80 1.77 11.84
N PRO A 38 22.82 1.85 12.71
CA PRO A 38 24.00 2.70 12.48
C PRO A 38 24.88 2.24 11.32
N GLU A 39 24.67 1.04 10.80
CA GLU A 39 25.38 0.51 9.63
C GLU A 39 24.75 0.92 8.30
N SER A 40 23.58 1.59 8.32
CA SER A 40 22.89 2.04 7.11
C SER A 40 23.77 2.87 6.17
N PRO A 41 24.66 3.77 6.63
CA PRO A 41 25.57 4.53 5.76
C PRO A 41 26.58 3.69 4.99
N LYS A 42 26.87 2.47 5.45
CA LYS A 42 27.82 1.55 4.77
C LYS A 42 27.17 0.75 3.63
N HIS A 43 25.85 0.83 3.50
CA HIS A 43 25.13 0.10 2.45
C HIS A 43 25.40 0.71 1.08
N GLU A 44 25.62 -0.12 0.04
CA GLU A 44 25.95 0.28 -1.32
C GLU A 44 24.93 1.26 -1.95
N LEU A 45 23.64 1.14 -1.57
CA LEU A 45 22.55 2.01 -2.03
C LEU A 45 22.40 3.30 -1.19
N PHE A 46 23.28 3.53 -0.21
CA PHE A 46 23.20 4.75 0.58
C PHE A 46 23.56 5.98 -0.30
N PRO A 47 22.73 7.03 -0.31
CA PRO A 47 22.98 8.21 -1.12
C PRO A 47 24.23 8.95 -0.65
N LYS A 48 25.25 9.07 -1.53
CA LYS A 48 26.60 9.56 -1.17
C LYS A 48 26.64 10.93 -0.49
N ASP A 49 25.71 11.83 -0.86
CA ASP A 49 25.66 13.20 -0.36
C ASP A 49 24.62 13.38 0.77
N ALA A 50 23.94 12.32 1.19
CA ALA A 50 22.91 12.41 2.22
C ALA A 50 23.53 12.40 3.61
N VAL A 51 23.00 13.27 4.50
CA VAL A 51 23.36 13.25 5.93
C VAL A 51 22.60 12.11 6.61
N PHE A 52 23.29 11.36 7.46
CA PHE A 52 22.70 10.27 8.23
C PHE A 52 22.30 10.72 9.64
N PHE A 53 21.14 10.26 10.10
CA PHE A 53 20.63 10.45 11.48
C PHE A 53 20.14 9.13 12.05
N ASN A 54 20.40 8.89 13.34
CA ASN A 54 19.96 7.66 14.02
C ASN A 54 18.48 7.68 14.42
N ASN A 55 17.87 8.85 14.49
CA ASN A 55 16.44 9.02 14.84
C ASN A 55 15.86 10.26 14.18
N ILE A 56 14.53 10.34 14.15
CA ILE A 56 13.81 11.44 13.51
C ILE A 56 13.98 12.78 14.26
N ASP A 57 14.12 12.77 15.58
CA ASP A 57 14.17 13.99 16.36
C ASP A 57 15.50 14.74 16.14
N ASP A 58 16.61 14.02 15.98
CA ASP A 58 17.90 14.60 15.59
C ASP A 58 17.82 15.21 14.18
N PHE A 59 17.19 14.52 13.22
CA PHE A 59 16.96 15.06 11.88
C PHE A 59 16.15 16.36 11.91
N LEU A 60 15.04 16.38 12.65
CA LEU A 60 14.19 17.56 12.74
C LEU A 60 14.89 18.74 13.43
N THR A 61 15.71 18.45 14.46
CA THR A 61 16.51 19.46 15.17
C THR A 61 17.60 20.07 14.29
N ALA A 62 18.19 19.27 13.41
CA ALA A 62 19.25 19.69 12.48
C ALA A 62 18.75 20.65 11.39
N LYS A 63 17.42 20.78 11.19
CA LYS A 63 16.77 21.67 10.20
C LYS A 63 17.36 21.54 8.80
N ILE A 64 17.60 20.30 8.37
CA ILE A 64 18.08 20.02 7.02
C ILE A 64 17.11 20.61 6.00
N GLU A 65 17.65 21.28 4.99
CA GLU A 65 16.85 21.81 3.90
C GLU A 65 16.33 20.68 3.00
N ALA A 66 15.13 20.18 3.33
CA ALA A 66 14.38 19.23 2.56
C ALA A 66 13.01 19.81 2.21
N ASP A 67 12.42 19.38 1.10
CA ASP A 67 11.06 19.75 0.71
C ASP A 67 10.04 18.75 1.25
N ILE A 68 10.42 17.48 1.33
CA ILE A 68 9.53 16.37 1.63
C ILE A 68 10.23 15.28 2.44
N VAL A 69 9.51 14.74 3.40
CA VAL A 69 9.90 13.57 4.21
C VAL A 69 9.17 12.35 3.68
N ASN A 70 9.91 11.31 3.31
CA ASN A 70 9.39 10.04 2.85
C ASN A 70 9.51 9.00 3.96
N ILE A 71 8.38 8.49 4.45
CA ILE A 71 8.28 7.57 5.59
C ILE A 71 8.13 6.15 5.08
N ALA A 72 9.15 5.31 5.34
CA ALA A 72 9.26 3.92 4.92
C ALA A 72 9.66 3.00 6.11
N THR A 73 9.08 3.26 7.26
CA THR A 73 9.28 2.57 8.54
C THR A 73 8.31 1.41 8.73
N PRO A 74 8.34 0.66 9.84
CA PRO A 74 7.22 -0.18 10.25
C PRO A 74 5.90 0.60 10.34
N ASN A 75 4.79 -0.05 10.02
CA ASN A 75 3.49 0.61 9.81
C ASN A 75 3.03 1.47 11.00
N GLY A 76 3.21 0.97 12.25
CA GLY A 76 2.82 1.70 13.46
C GLY A 76 3.56 3.04 13.67
N PHE A 77 4.64 3.29 12.94
CA PHE A 77 5.35 4.58 12.99
C PHE A 77 4.95 5.55 11.87
N HIS A 78 4.14 5.14 10.90
CA HIS A 78 3.80 5.98 9.75
C HIS A 78 3.13 7.29 10.17
N CYS A 79 2.00 7.23 10.85
CA CYS A 79 1.28 8.43 11.31
C CYS A 79 2.05 9.24 12.37
N PRO A 80 2.66 8.64 13.42
CA PRO A 80 3.47 9.39 14.38
C PRO A 80 4.61 10.20 13.73
N TYR A 81 5.32 9.61 12.76
CA TYR A 81 6.41 10.33 12.08
C TYR A 81 5.89 11.34 11.05
N ALA A 82 4.75 11.07 10.41
CA ALA A 82 4.09 12.04 9.54
C ALA A 82 3.68 13.31 10.30
N LEU A 83 3.12 13.17 11.51
CA LEU A 83 2.75 14.29 12.36
C LEU A 83 3.96 15.16 12.71
N LYS A 84 5.07 14.54 13.16
CA LYS A 84 6.32 15.24 13.46
C LYS A 84 6.87 15.98 12.24
N ALA A 85 6.89 15.34 11.08
CA ALA A 85 7.39 15.95 9.84
C ALA A 85 6.52 17.13 9.39
N LEU A 86 5.19 16.98 9.45
CA LEU A 86 4.25 18.06 9.12
C LEU A 86 4.42 19.27 10.06
N GLU A 87 4.54 19.03 11.38
CA GLU A 87 4.80 20.08 12.37
C GLU A 87 6.10 20.85 12.11
N ALA A 88 7.13 20.15 11.63
CA ALA A 88 8.39 20.76 11.22
C ALA A 88 8.34 21.47 9.86
N GLY A 89 7.17 21.46 9.18
CA GLY A 89 6.93 22.19 7.94
C GLY A 89 7.31 21.45 6.66
N TYR A 90 7.50 20.14 6.69
CA TYR A 90 7.77 19.33 5.50
C TYR A 90 6.47 18.83 4.86
N HIS A 91 6.45 18.64 3.53
CA HIS A 91 5.52 17.75 2.87
C HIS A 91 5.84 16.29 3.23
N VAL A 92 4.90 15.35 3.05
CA VAL A 92 5.12 13.97 3.47
C VAL A 92 4.70 12.97 2.40
N VAL A 93 5.52 11.94 2.15
CA VAL A 93 5.13 10.69 1.50
C VAL A 93 5.04 9.62 2.56
N ILE A 94 3.93 8.89 2.62
CA ILE A 94 3.73 7.81 3.59
C ILE A 94 3.60 6.49 2.83
N GLU A 95 4.41 5.50 3.21
CA GLU A 95 4.23 4.13 2.73
C GLU A 95 2.87 3.57 3.17
N LYS A 96 2.43 2.57 2.44
CA LYS A 96 1.18 1.87 2.79
C LYS A 96 1.43 0.82 3.91
N PRO A 97 0.44 0.61 4.76
CA PRO A 97 -0.78 1.40 4.95
C PRO A 97 -0.46 2.79 5.49
N MET A 98 -1.33 3.77 5.28
CA MET A 98 -1.11 5.14 5.79
C MET A 98 -0.93 5.18 7.30
N GLY A 99 -1.66 4.34 8.02
CA GLY A 99 -1.62 4.16 9.47
C GLY A 99 -2.29 2.84 9.84
N LEU A 100 -2.42 2.57 11.13
CA LEU A 100 -3.09 1.38 11.67
C LEU A 100 -4.49 1.66 12.20
N THR A 101 -4.83 2.93 12.42
CA THR A 101 -6.18 3.35 12.84
C THR A 101 -6.67 4.54 12.02
N LYS A 102 -7.99 4.62 11.87
CA LYS A 102 -8.66 5.78 11.26
C LYS A 102 -8.32 7.06 11.99
N ALA A 103 -8.34 7.05 13.32
CA ALA A 103 -8.06 8.22 14.15
C ALA A 103 -6.66 8.80 13.92
N GLU A 104 -5.63 7.94 13.77
CA GLU A 104 -4.28 8.40 13.43
C GLU A 104 -4.23 9.05 12.05
N CYS A 105 -4.92 8.46 11.07
CA CYS A 105 -4.99 9.02 9.72
C CYS A 105 -5.73 10.37 9.69
N GLU A 106 -6.81 10.52 10.45
CA GLU A 106 -7.54 11.78 10.61
C GLU A 106 -6.66 12.86 11.22
N ALA A 107 -5.85 12.52 12.23
CA ALA A 107 -4.90 13.44 12.85
C ALA A 107 -3.85 13.95 11.84
N VAL A 108 -3.33 13.07 10.98
CA VAL A 108 -2.39 13.45 9.91
C VAL A 108 -3.06 14.38 8.89
N ILE A 109 -4.30 14.10 8.48
CA ILE A 109 -5.07 14.95 7.56
C ILE A 109 -5.28 16.34 8.18
N PHE A 110 -5.74 16.40 9.42
CA PHE A 110 -5.96 17.66 10.12
C PHE A 110 -4.65 18.47 10.23
N LYS A 111 -3.55 17.82 10.61
CA LYS A 111 -2.23 18.46 10.71
C LYS A 111 -1.76 18.98 9.34
N SER A 112 -1.96 18.22 8.27
CA SER A 112 -1.55 18.63 6.91
C SER A 112 -2.27 19.91 6.47
N LEU A 113 -3.57 20.03 6.76
CA LEU A 113 -4.36 21.24 6.50
C LEU A 113 -3.88 22.41 7.34
N GLN A 114 -3.67 22.21 8.65
CA GLN A 114 -3.17 23.23 9.57
C GLN A 114 -1.83 23.79 9.12
N MET A 115 -0.93 22.95 8.65
CA MET A 115 0.41 23.32 8.22
C MET A 115 0.50 23.73 6.74
N SER A 116 -0.61 23.64 5.98
CA SER A 116 -0.65 23.87 4.53
C SER A 116 0.37 22.99 3.78
N LYS A 117 0.49 21.71 4.18
CA LYS A 117 1.42 20.74 3.59
C LYS A 117 0.66 19.60 2.91
N GLN A 118 1.28 19.06 1.89
CA GLN A 118 0.72 17.95 1.12
C GLN A 118 1.15 16.61 1.71
N VAL A 119 0.23 15.64 1.68
CA VAL A 119 0.48 14.25 2.08
C VAL A 119 0.16 13.36 0.90
N PHE A 120 1.17 12.61 0.46
CA PHE A 120 1.08 11.59 -0.59
C PHE A 120 1.09 10.22 0.08
N VAL A 121 0.19 9.33 -0.33
CA VAL A 121 0.18 7.94 0.16
C VAL A 121 0.60 7.01 -0.97
N VAL A 122 1.52 6.09 -0.68
CA VAL A 122 2.04 5.17 -1.70
C VAL A 122 0.97 4.15 -2.09
N LYS A 123 0.54 4.20 -3.36
CA LYS A 123 -0.48 3.34 -3.97
C LYS A 123 0.01 2.81 -5.33
N GLN A 124 1.20 2.20 -5.33
CA GLN A 124 1.91 1.84 -6.56
C GLN A 124 1.15 0.86 -7.46
N ASN A 125 0.24 0.03 -6.92
CA ASN A 125 -0.55 -0.91 -7.72
C ASN A 125 -1.57 -0.22 -8.65
N ARG A 126 -2.00 1.01 -8.33
CA ARG A 126 -2.89 1.79 -9.20
C ARG A 126 -2.27 2.14 -10.55
N TYR A 127 -0.94 2.11 -10.65
CA TYR A 127 -0.21 2.40 -11.89
C TYR A 127 -0.06 1.18 -12.81
N SER A 128 -0.40 -0.02 -12.37
CA SER A 128 -0.38 -1.23 -13.21
C SER A 128 -1.38 -1.12 -14.35
N PRO A 129 -0.99 -1.46 -15.59
CA PRO A 129 -1.89 -1.39 -16.75
C PRO A 129 -3.22 -2.12 -16.56
N PRO A 130 -3.29 -3.36 -16.01
CA PRO A 130 -4.56 -4.02 -15.74
C PRO A 130 -5.43 -3.27 -14.71
N SER A 131 -4.81 -2.63 -13.68
CA SER A 131 -5.54 -1.85 -12.69
C SER A 131 -6.15 -0.57 -13.28
N LYS A 132 -5.39 0.14 -14.13
CA LYS A 132 -5.88 1.32 -14.86
C LYS A 132 -7.02 0.96 -15.80
N TRP A 133 -6.84 -0.12 -16.57
CA TRP A 133 -7.86 -0.64 -17.48
C TRP A 133 -9.15 -1.00 -16.72
N MET A 134 -9.04 -1.74 -15.62
CA MET A 134 -10.20 -2.07 -14.79
C MET A 134 -10.93 -0.82 -14.27
N LYS A 135 -10.17 0.17 -13.79
CA LYS A 135 -10.74 1.45 -13.34
C LYS A 135 -11.50 2.15 -14.46
N GLU A 136 -10.94 2.18 -15.66
CA GLU A 136 -11.58 2.80 -16.83
C GLU A 136 -12.89 2.09 -17.20
N ILE A 137 -12.86 0.75 -17.35
CA ILE A 137 -14.03 -0.07 -17.71
C ILE A 137 -15.20 0.12 -16.75
N VAL A 138 -14.91 0.23 -15.44
CA VAL A 138 -15.93 0.45 -14.43
C VAL A 138 -16.39 1.91 -14.42
N SER A 139 -15.46 2.87 -14.47
CA SER A 139 -15.80 4.30 -14.36
C SER A 139 -16.59 4.85 -15.55
N ASN A 140 -16.34 4.35 -16.76
CA ASN A 140 -17.07 4.77 -17.97
C ASN A 140 -18.36 3.97 -18.23
N GLY A 141 -18.69 3.01 -17.34
CA GLY A 141 -19.90 2.20 -17.44
C GLY A 141 -19.89 1.12 -18.52
N THR A 142 -18.73 0.79 -19.11
CA THR A 142 -18.59 -0.26 -20.13
C THR A 142 -19.07 -1.63 -19.62
N ILE A 143 -18.78 -1.96 -18.34
CA ILE A 143 -19.21 -3.20 -17.68
C ILE A 143 -20.70 -3.20 -17.30
N GLY A 144 -21.40 -2.04 -17.41
CA GLY A 144 -22.74 -1.87 -16.88
C GLY A 144 -22.73 -1.66 -15.35
N GLU A 145 -23.85 -2.04 -14.71
CA GLU A 145 -23.95 -2.06 -13.26
C GLU A 145 -23.06 -3.19 -12.69
N VAL A 146 -22.27 -2.89 -11.68
CA VAL A 146 -21.47 -3.90 -10.96
C VAL A 146 -22.40 -4.71 -10.07
N LEU A 147 -22.47 -6.03 -10.32
CA LEU A 147 -23.34 -6.94 -9.59
C LEU A 147 -22.58 -7.67 -8.49
N THR A 148 -21.43 -8.29 -8.84
CA THR A 148 -20.59 -8.99 -7.86
C THR A 148 -19.11 -8.75 -8.12
N VAL A 149 -18.32 -8.63 -7.03
CA VAL A 149 -16.86 -8.52 -7.05
C VAL A 149 -16.27 -9.54 -6.12
N GLN A 150 -15.33 -10.36 -6.61
CA GLN A 150 -14.56 -11.28 -5.78
C GLN A 150 -13.10 -10.89 -5.81
N VAL A 151 -12.51 -10.67 -4.63
CA VAL A 151 -11.08 -10.40 -4.44
C VAL A 151 -10.43 -11.62 -3.80
N ASN A 152 -9.39 -12.17 -4.42
CA ASN A 152 -8.62 -13.27 -3.86
C ASN A 152 -7.16 -12.87 -3.67
N CYS A 153 -6.60 -13.19 -2.50
CA CYS A 153 -5.24 -12.85 -2.12
C CYS A 153 -4.59 -14.05 -1.41
N TYR A 154 -3.87 -14.88 -2.15
CA TYR A 154 -3.28 -16.11 -1.66
C TYR A 154 -1.76 -16.05 -1.79
N TRP A 155 -1.07 -15.70 -0.70
CA TRP A 155 0.38 -15.51 -0.64
C TRP A 155 1.04 -16.45 0.36
N ASN A 156 2.31 -16.76 0.12
CA ASN A 156 3.15 -17.39 1.13
C ASN A 156 3.82 -16.31 2.00
N ARG A 157 3.64 -16.42 3.32
CA ARG A 157 4.40 -15.67 4.33
C ARG A 157 4.68 -16.59 5.51
N ASP A 158 5.75 -17.33 5.41
CA ASP A 158 6.17 -18.30 6.41
C ASP A 158 7.28 -17.73 7.33
N ASP A 159 7.99 -18.62 8.02
CA ASP A 159 9.12 -18.30 8.90
C ASP A 159 10.21 -17.45 8.21
N ARG A 160 10.37 -17.56 6.89
CA ARG A 160 11.33 -16.73 6.13
C ARG A 160 10.94 -15.26 6.17
N TYR A 161 9.62 -14.96 6.25
CA TYR A 161 9.10 -13.61 6.32
C TYR A 161 9.05 -13.07 7.74
N TYR A 162 8.46 -13.80 8.69
CA TYR A 162 8.19 -13.30 10.04
C TYR A 162 9.41 -13.31 10.97
N LYS A 163 10.34 -14.25 10.81
CA LYS A 163 11.58 -14.27 11.61
C LYS A 163 12.60 -13.21 11.21
N ALA A 164 12.51 -12.68 9.99
CA ALA A 164 13.48 -11.72 9.46
C ALA A 164 13.32 -10.30 10.02
N GLY A 165 12.22 -9.96 10.69
CA GLY A 165 11.97 -8.61 11.18
C GLY A 165 11.29 -8.61 12.54
N ARG A 166 11.85 -7.90 13.49
CA ARG A 166 11.32 -7.81 14.87
C ARG A 166 9.96 -7.11 14.98
N TRP A 167 9.47 -6.44 13.95
CA TRP A 167 8.21 -5.74 13.95
C TRP A 167 7.11 -6.52 13.22
N LYS A 168 7.51 -7.36 12.26
CA LYS A 168 6.56 -8.18 11.49
C LYS A 168 5.89 -9.20 12.40
N GLY A 169 4.60 -9.38 12.21
CA GLY A 169 3.79 -10.29 13.02
C GLY A 169 3.26 -9.67 14.32
N THR A 170 3.59 -8.43 14.67
CA THR A 170 3.07 -7.77 15.88
C THR A 170 1.87 -6.87 15.56
N LEU A 171 0.85 -6.86 16.40
CA LEU A 171 -0.30 -5.96 16.23
C LEU A 171 0.10 -4.49 16.29
N ALA A 172 1.05 -4.13 17.16
CA ALA A 172 1.44 -2.75 17.39
C ALA A 172 2.17 -2.10 16.19
N LEU A 173 2.96 -2.88 15.42
CA LEU A 173 3.79 -2.32 14.36
C LEU A 173 3.42 -2.82 12.96
N ASP A 174 2.88 -4.04 12.85
CA ASP A 174 2.43 -4.63 11.59
C ASP A 174 0.93 -4.35 11.36
N GLY A 175 0.12 -4.49 12.43
CA GLY A 175 -1.32 -4.21 12.46
C GLY A 175 -2.20 -5.39 12.06
N GLY A 176 -1.69 -6.35 11.30
CA GLY A 176 -2.43 -7.50 10.81
C GLY A 176 -2.24 -7.78 9.32
N THR A 177 -2.70 -8.94 8.90
CA THR A 177 -2.50 -9.42 7.52
C THR A 177 -3.09 -8.47 6.48
N LEU A 178 -4.27 -7.91 6.73
CA LEU A 178 -4.91 -6.99 5.78
C LEU A 178 -4.15 -5.66 5.65
N PHE A 179 -3.53 -5.15 6.72
CA PHE A 179 -2.73 -3.92 6.68
C PHE A 179 -1.45 -4.09 5.86
N THR A 180 -0.64 -5.09 6.19
CA THR A 180 0.70 -5.21 5.59
C THR A 180 0.67 -5.90 4.23
N GLN A 181 -0.02 -7.05 4.11
CA GLN A 181 0.04 -7.86 2.90
C GLN A 181 -1.00 -7.42 1.87
N PHE A 182 -2.24 -7.21 2.27
CA PHE A 182 -3.37 -7.13 1.34
C PHE A 182 -4.02 -5.74 1.22
N SER A 183 -3.53 -4.73 1.93
CA SER A 183 -4.00 -3.34 1.77
C SER A 183 -3.91 -2.81 0.34
N HIS A 184 -3.01 -3.33 -0.48
CA HIS A 184 -2.92 -3.00 -1.90
C HIS A 184 -4.19 -3.37 -2.68
N PHE A 185 -4.77 -4.55 -2.38
CA PHE A 185 -5.94 -5.06 -3.10
C PHE A 185 -7.23 -4.46 -2.56
N ILE A 186 -7.27 -4.16 -1.26
CA ILE A 186 -8.35 -3.36 -0.65
C ILE A 186 -8.34 -1.94 -1.23
N ASP A 187 -7.17 -1.36 -1.45
CA ASP A 187 -7.02 -0.07 -2.13
C ASP A 187 -7.56 -0.10 -3.56
N ILE A 188 -7.18 -1.09 -4.36
CA ILE A 188 -7.69 -1.24 -5.73
C ILE A 188 -9.21 -1.45 -5.72
N MET A 189 -9.72 -2.28 -4.82
CA MET A 189 -11.16 -2.51 -4.67
C MET A 189 -11.89 -1.19 -4.35
N TYR A 190 -11.43 -0.45 -3.34
CA TYR A 190 -12.01 0.86 -2.99
C TYR A 190 -11.89 1.88 -4.13
N TRP A 191 -10.72 1.98 -4.75
CA TRP A 191 -10.46 2.92 -5.83
C TRP A 191 -11.35 2.69 -7.05
N VAL A 192 -11.65 1.43 -7.36
CA VAL A 192 -12.47 1.05 -8.54
C VAL A 192 -13.96 1.10 -8.23
N PHE A 193 -14.41 0.51 -7.11
CA PHE A 193 -15.83 0.23 -6.83
C PHE A 193 -16.41 1.10 -5.71
N GLY A 194 -15.59 1.81 -4.95
CA GLY A 194 -16.01 2.65 -3.83
C GLY A 194 -16.07 1.94 -2.49
N ASP A 195 -16.75 2.55 -1.54
CA ASP A 195 -16.83 2.12 -0.14
C ASP A 195 -17.77 0.93 0.05
N ILE A 196 -17.57 0.18 1.16
CA ILE A 196 -18.33 -1.02 1.50
C ILE A 196 -19.12 -0.85 2.79
N LYS A 197 -20.18 -1.66 2.95
CA LYS A 197 -21.06 -1.72 4.12
C LYS A 197 -21.53 -3.15 4.39
N ASN A 198 -22.24 -3.38 5.49
CA ASN A 198 -22.82 -4.69 5.87
C ASN A 198 -21.77 -5.81 5.91
N ILE A 199 -20.60 -5.50 6.48
CA ILE A 199 -19.42 -6.36 6.48
C ILE A 199 -19.65 -7.53 7.45
N LYS A 200 -19.29 -8.75 7.00
CA LYS A 200 -19.24 -9.97 7.80
C LYS A 200 -17.93 -10.68 7.52
N ALA A 201 -17.10 -10.83 8.56
CA ALA A 201 -15.77 -11.43 8.42
C ALA A 201 -15.61 -12.64 9.34
N THR A 202 -14.99 -13.70 8.84
CA THR A 202 -14.55 -14.86 9.62
C THR A 202 -13.07 -15.03 9.43
N PHE A 203 -12.30 -15.03 10.51
CA PHE A 203 -10.84 -15.14 10.49
C PHE A 203 -10.36 -16.39 11.22
N ALA A 204 -9.23 -16.90 10.78
CA ALA A 204 -8.54 -18.03 11.39
C ALA A 204 -7.03 -17.85 11.34
N ASP A 205 -6.33 -18.46 12.28
CA ASP A 205 -4.90 -18.66 12.25
C ASP A 205 -4.62 -20.17 12.22
N PHE A 206 -4.11 -20.64 11.08
CA PHE A 206 -3.85 -22.06 10.84
C PHE A 206 -2.40 -22.43 11.04
N ASN A 207 -1.47 -21.56 10.63
CA ASN A 207 -0.06 -21.89 10.52
C ASN A 207 0.88 -20.88 11.21
N HIS A 208 0.39 -19.75 11.71
CA HIS A 208 1.23 -18.65 12.17
C HIS A 208 1.11 -18.33 13.66
N ALA A 209 0.40 -19.12 14.45
CA ALA A 209 0.16 -18.90 15.88
C ALA A 209 1.44 -18.67 16.72
N ASN A 210 2.60 -19.17 16.25
CA ASN A 210 3.89 -18.97 16.93
C ASN A 210 4.67 -17.77 16.39
N ASN A 211 4.23 -17.14 15.29
CA ASN A 211 4.97 -16.13 14.55
C ASN A 211 4.26 -14.79 14.49
N THR A 212 2.94 -14.77 14.66
CA THR A 212 2.12 -13.57 14.55
C THR A 212 1.12 -13.45 15.70
N GLU A 213 0.70 -12.23 16.00
CA GLU A 213 -0.34 -11.90 16.99
C GLU A 213 -1.74 -11.80 16.32
N PHE A 214 -1.86 -12.19 15.05
CA PHE A 214 -3.06 -12.02 14.23
C PHE A 214 -3.26 -13.21 13.28
N GLU A 215 -4.39 -13.19 12.60
CA GLU A 215 -4.84 -14.20 11.64
C GLU A 215 -3.91 -14.35 10.43
N ASP A 216 -3.93 -15.52 9.83
CA ASP A 216 -3.29 -15.80 8.55
C ASP A 216 -4.28 -15.98 7.39
N SER A 217 -5.56 -16.17 7.69
CA SER A 217 -6.60 -16.45 6.70
C SER A 217 -7.92 -15.80 7.07
N GLY A 218 -8.71 -15.43 6.05
CA GLY A 218 -10.03 -14.85 6.27
C GLY A 218 -10.94 -14.89 5.06
N LEU A 219 -12.23 -14.91 5.36
CA LEU A 219 -13.34 -14.83 4.42
C LEU A 219 -14.21 -13.64 4.84
N ILE A 220 -14.41 -12.70 3.94
CA ILE A 220 -15.11 -11.44 4.20
C ILE A 220 -16.18 -11.26 3.13
N ASN A 221 -17.42 -11.04 3.53
CA ASN A 221 -18.52 -10.67 2.64
C ASN A 221 -19.01 -9.27 2.97
N PHE A 222 -19.43 -8.52 1.96
CA PHE A 222 -19.89 -7.14 2.10
C PHE A 222 -20.79 -6.73 0.93
N GLU A 223 -21.41 -5.55 1.06
CA GLU A 223 -22.10 -4.84 -0.01
C GLU A 223 -21.32 -3.57 -0.35
N PHE A 224 -21.33 -3.15 -1.62
CA PHE A 224 -20.85 -1.82 -1.98
C PHE A 224 -21.89 -0.75 -1.66
N VAL A 225 -21.44 0.42 -1.25
CA VAL A 225 -22.34 1.56 -0.99
C VAL A 225 -23.08 1.96 -2.27
N ASN A 226 -22.42 1.87 -3.42
CA ASN A 226 -22.95 2.22 -4.73
C ASN A 226 -23.75 1.09 -5.40
N GLY A 227 -24.01 -0.01 -4.70
CA GLY A 227 -24.73 -1.18 -5.22
C GLY A 227 -23.81 -2.35 -5.59
N GLY A 228 -24.39 -3.54 -5.64
CA GLY A 228 -23.66 -4.80 -5.80
C GLY A 228 -23.10 -5.35 -4.49
N MET A 229 -22.60 -6.58 -4.54
CA MET A 229 -22.01 -7.27 -3.39
C MET A 229 -20.61 -7.78 -3.72
N GLY A 230 -19.83 -8.07 -2.67
CA GLY A 230 -18.50 -8.61 -2.88
C GLY A 230 -18.00 -9.50 -1.75
N CYS A 231 -16.88 -10.13 -2.03
CA CYS A 231 -16.13 -10.86 -1.00
C CYS A 231 -14.62 -10.66 -1.17
N ILE A 232 -13.91 -10.77 -0.05
CA ILE A 232 -12.45 -10.88 -0.02
C ILE A 232 -12.11 -12.22 0.64
N ASN A 233 -11.33 -13.02 -0.07
CA ASN A 233 -10.78 -14.26 0.44
C ASN A 233 -9.26 -14.10 0.50
N PHE A 234 -8.66 -14.35 1.66
CA PHE A 234 -7.23 -14.22 1.78
C PHE A 234 -6.59 -15.32 2.64
N SER A 235 -5.35 -15.63 2.33
CA SER A 235 -4.50 -16.45 3.18
C SER A 235 -3.03 -16.11 2.94
N THR A 236 -2.24 -16.07 4.01
CA THR A 236 -0.77 -16.05 3.95
C THR A 236 -0.16 -17.43 4.16
N SER A 237 -1.00 -18.46 4.32
CA SER A 237 -0.61 -19.86 4.58
C SER A 237 -0.44 -20.70 3.30
N VAL A 238 -0.29 -20.07 2.13
CA VAL A 238 -0.01 -20.78 0.88
C VAL A 238 1.38 -21.42 0.94
N TRP A 239 1.48 -22.64 0.42
CA TRP A 239 2.73 -23.38 0.46
C TRP A 239 3.82 -22.76 -0.44
N ASP A 240 5.00 -22.54 0.11
CA ASP A 240 6.27 -22.14 -0.52
C ASP A 240 6.26 -20.84 -1.32
N THR A 241 5.33 -20.62 -2.26
CA THR A 241 5.28 -19.45 -3.13
C THR A 241 3.91 -18.81 -3.17
N ASN A 242 3.85 -17.54 -3.58
CA ASN A 242 2.55 -16.87 -3.80
C ASN A 242 1.79 -17.58 -4.93
N MET A 243 0.50 -17.75 -4.72
CA MET A 243 -0.38 -18.34 -5.72
C MET A 243 -1.02 -17.29 -6.63
N GLU A 244 -1.81 -16.40 -6.03
CA GLU A 244 -2.66 -15.48 -6.80
C GLU A 244 -2.97 -14.21 -6.04
N SER A 245 -3.16 -13.13 -6.80
CA SER A 245 -3.93 -11.96 -6.38
C SER A 245 -4.84 -11.57 -7.53
N SER A 246 -6.15 -11.63 -7.32
CA SER A 246 -7.10 -11.41 -8.40
C SER A 246 -8.34 -10.64 -7.97
N ILE A 247 -8.96 -9.98 -8.95
CA ILE A 247 -10.30 -9.39 -8.84
C ILE A 247 -11.12 -9.90 -10.02
N THR A 248 -12.21 -10.61 -9.71
CA THR A 248 -13.22 -11.05 -10.67
C THR A 248 -14.44 -10.16 -10.53
N VAL A 249 -14.94 -9.65 -11.64
CA VAL A 249 -16.10 -8.75 -11.69
C VAL A 249 -17.16 -9.31 -12.61
N VAL A 250 -18.39 -9.36 -12.13
CA VAL A 250 -19.59 -9.62 -12.92
C VAL A 250 -20.41 -8.33 -12.94
N GLY A 251 -20.63 -7.81 -14.11
CA GLY A 251 -21.50 -6.66 -14.36
C GLY A 251 -22.68 -7.01 -15.23
N SER A 252 -23.62 -6.09 -15.38
CA SER A 252 -24.86 -6.31 -16.15
C SER A 252 -24.63 -6.41 -17.67
N LYS A 253 -23.45 -5.98 -18.16
CA LYS A 253 -23.06 -6.03 -19.58
C LYS A 253 -21.88 -6.92 -19.86
N GLY A 254 -21.37 -7.66 -18.89
CA GLY A 254 -20.23 -8.55 -19.08
C GLY A 254 -19.48 -8.86 -17.81
N SER A 255 -18.33 -9.53 -17.98
CA SER A 255 -17.50 -9.96 -16.87
C SER A 255 -16.03 -9.89 -17.26
N PHE A 256 -15.17 -9.70 -16.26
CA PHE A 256 -13.72 -9.79 -16.44
C PHE A 256 -13.03 -10.33 -15.18
N LYS A 257 -11.80 -10.82 -15.34
CA LYS A 257 -10.90 -11.17 -14.26
C LYS A 257 -9.52 -10.56 -14.50
N VAL A 258 -9.07 -9.72 -13.57
CA VAL A 258 -7.67 -9.32 -13.46
C VAL A 258 -7.03 -10.23 -12.42
N GLY A 259 -5.93 -10.89 -12.77
CA GLY A 259 -5.32 -11.92 -11.94
C GLY A 259 -3.81 -12.02 -12.10
N GLY A 260 -3.29 -13.24 -12.07
CA GLY A 260 -1.87 -13.52 -11.92
C GLY A 260 -1.41 -13.41 -10.47
N GLN A 261 -0.10 -13.49 -10.23
CA GLN A 261 0.44 -13.51 -8.87
C GLN A 261 0.23 -12.19 -8.13
N TYR A 262 0.13 -11.04 -8.83
CA TYR A 262 0.02 -9.70 -8.24
C TYR A 262 -0.86 -8.75 -9.09
N MET A 263 -1.93 -9.25 -9.67
CA MET A 263 -2.83 -8.52 -10.57
C MET A 263 -2.12 -7.95 -11.80
N ASN A 264 -1.24 -8.73 -12.38
CA ASN A 264 -0.41 -8.33 -13.51
C ASN A 264 -0.97 -8.74 -14.89
N LEU A 265 -2.06 -9.46 -14.91
CA LEU A 265 -2.67 -10.00 -16.13
C LEU A 265 -4.19 -9.76 -16.13
N VAL A 266 -4.76 -9.57 -17.32
CA VAL A 266 -6.19 -9.76 -17.54
C VAL A 266 -6.39 -11.20 -18.03
N GLU A 267 -6.95 -12.06 -17.16
CA GLU A 267 -7.11 -13.49 -17.43
C GLU A 267 -8.38 -13.79 -18.22
N TYR A 268 -9.38 -12.94 -18.07
CA TYR A 268 -10.66 -13.07 -18.75
C TYR A 268 -11.28 -11.69 -19.01
N CYS A 269 -11.87 -11.53 -20.19
CA CYS A 269 -12.69 -10.36 -20.53
C CYS A 269 -13.74 -10.78 -21.58
N HIS A 270 -15.01 -10.63 -21.22
CA HIS A 270 -16.13 -10.76 -22.14
C HIS A 270 -17.21 -9.74 -21.78
N ILE A 271 -17.31 -8.68 -22.58
CA ILE A 271 -18.20 -7.54 -22.33
C ILE A 271 -18.92 -7.21 -23.63
N GLU A 272 -20.20 -6.89 -23.52
CA GLU A 272 -21.08 -6.56 -24.63
C GLU A 272 -20.50 -5.42 -25.48
N ASN A 273 -20.37 -5.64 -26.81
CA ASN A 273 -19.86 -4.67 -27.76
C ASN A 273 -18.49 -4.06 -27.42
N TYR A 274 -17.67 -4.79 -26.68
CA TYR A 274 -16.33 -4.33 -26.27
C TYR A 274 -15.26 -5.33 -26.70
N THR A 275 -14.21 -4.80 -27.33
CA THR A 275 -12.97 -5.54 -27.61
C THR A 275 -11.88 -4.98 -26.72
N MET A 276 -11.30 -5.85 -25.88
CA MET A 276 -10.22 -5.47 -24.99
C MET A 276 -9.00 -5.03 -25.80
N PRO A 277 -8.43 -3.83 -25.54
CA PRO A 277 -7.19 -3.42 -26.18
C PRO A 277 -6.00 -4.22 -25.66
N GLU A 278 -4.94 -4.27 -26.46
CA GLU A 278 -3.64 -4.75 -25.95
C GLU A 278 -3.13 -3.78 -24.87
N LEU A 279 -2.87 -4.31 -23.68
CA LEU A 279 -2.32 -3.51 -22.57
C LEU A 279 -0.79 -3.51 -22.63
N PRO A 280 -0.16 -2.40 -22.21
CA PRO A 280 1.29 -2.37 -22.01
C PRO A 280 1.75 -3.46 -21.04
N PRO A 281 2.99 -3.93 -21.13
CA PRO A 281 3.51 -4.92 -20.19
C PRO A 281 3.54 -4.36 -18.77
N THR A 282 3.20 -5.23 -17.80
CA THR A 282 3.26 -4.90 -16.38
C THR A 282 4.69 -5.01 -15.87
N ASN A 283 5.13 -4.07 -15.04
CA ASN A 283 6.42 -4.16 -14.37
C ASN A 283 6.52 -5.43 -13.51
N ALA A 284 7.73 -5.95 -13.35
CA ALA A 284 8.00 -7.11 -12.52
C ALA A 284 7.54 -6.90 -11.06
N PRO A 285 7.29 -7.96 -10.30
CA PRO A 285 6.98 -7.84 -8.88
C PRO A 285 8.21 -7.35 -8.10
N ASN A 286 7.95 -6.74 -6.94
CA ASN A 286 9.00 -6.47 -5.97
C ASN A 286 9.64 -7.78 -5.54
N ASP A 287 10.95 -7.89 -5.72
CA ASP A 287 11.73 -9.06 -5.32
C ASP A 287 12.41 -8.80 -3.97
N TYR A 288 12.18 -9.69 -3.02
CA TYR A 288 12.77 -9.67 -1.68
C TYR A 288 13.62 -10.93 -1.41
N GLY A 289 13.98 -11.65 -2.47
CA GLY A 289 14.69 -12.93 -2.39
C GLY A 289 13.74 -14.09 -2.13
N PRO A 290 13.52 -14.50 -0.88
CA PRO A 290 12.70 -15.68 -0.56
C PRO A 290 11.22 -15.50 -0.84
N PHE A 291 10.73 -14.27 -1.04
CA PHE A 291 9.32 -13.98 -1.36
C PHE A 291 9.17 -12.82 -2.33
N LYS A 292 8.07 -12.83 -3.06
CA LYS A 292 7.70 -11.77 -4.00
C LYS A 292 6.60 -10.88 -3.40
N GLY A 293 6.58 -9.62 -3.80
CA GLY A 293 5.54 -8.66 -3.45
C GLY A 293 4.63 -8.31 -4.63
N SER A 294 4.03 -7.13 -4.58
CA SER A 294 3.24 -6.55 -5.66
C SER A 294 4.13 -5.83 -6.70
N ALA A 295 3.53 -5.22 -7.74
CA ALA A 295 4.24 -4.56 -8.83
C ALA A 295 5.23 -3.47 -8.37
N ALA A 296 6.40 -3.41 -9.00
CA ALA A 296 7.47 -2.45 -8.68
C ALA A 296 7.24 -1.09 -9.34
N ASN A 297 6.12 -0.42 -9.02
CA ASN A 297 5.69 0.84 -9.63
C ASN A 297 6.00 2.10 -8.78
N HIS A 298 6.92 2.03 -7.82
CA HIS A 298 7.23 3.15 -6.92
C HIS A 298 7.79 4.38 -7.65
N HIS A 299 8.41 4.20 -8.81
CA HIS A 299 8.93 5.32 -9.62
C HIS A 299 7.80 6.27 -10.06
N TYR A 300 6.61 5.78 -10.40
CA TYR A 300 5.46 6.64 -10.71
C TYR A 300 4.99 7.46 -9.49
N VAL A 301 5.15 6.92 -8.28
CA VAL A 301 4.83 7.67 -7.06
C VAL A 301 5.81 8.84 -6.87
N ILE A 302 7.11 8.60 -7.01
CA ILE A 302 8.14 9.65 -6.91
C ILE A 302 7.97 10.68 -8.03
N GLU A 303 7.68 10.25 -9.26
CA GLU A 303 7.35 11.13 -10.39
C GLU A 303 6.15 12.04 -10.05
N ASN A 304 5.04 11.48 -9.54
CA ASN A 304 3.87 12.27 -9.15
C ASN A 304 4.21 13.28 -8.05
N VAL A 305 5.01 12.90 -7.04
CA VAL A 305 5.47 13.81 -5.99
C VAL A 305 6.26 14.99 -6.59
N VAL A 306 7.26 14.71 -7.42
CA VAL A 306 8.11 15.73 -8.02
C VAL A 306 7.32 16.66 -8.95
N ASN A 307 6.43 16.10 -9.75
CA ASN A 307 5.59 16.88 -10.66
C ASN A 307 4.57 17.74 -9.90
N THR A 308 3.93 17.20 -8.87
CA THR A 308 2.96 17.94 -8.04
C THR A 308 3.62 19.10 -7.31
N LEU A 309 4.76 18.88 -6.67
CA LEU A 309 5.48 19.94 -5.95
C LEU A 309 6.09 21.01 -6.89
N ASN A 310 6.22 20.70 -8.17
CA ASN A 310 6.58 21.64 -9.23
C ASN A 310 5.35 22.25 -9.95
N GLY A 311 4.11 22.01 -9.47
CA GLY A 311 2.88 22.59 -10.03
C GLY A 311 2.47 22.02 -11.40
N ARG A 312 2.90 20.80 -11.77
CA ARG A 312 2.65 20.17 -13.08
C ARG A 312 1.64 19.04 -13.05
N ASP A 313 1.29 18.59 -11.85
CA ASP A 313 0.38 17.48 -11.65
C ASP A 313 -0.44 17.68 -10.38
N THR A 314 -1.39 16.80 -10.15
CA THR A 314 -2.16 16.70 -8.90
C THR A 314 -1.79 15.42 -8.16
N ILE A 315 -2.06 15.36 -6.86
CA ILE A 315 -1.78 14.16 -6.05
C ILE A 315 -2.62 12.99 -6.55
N THR A 316 -1.98 11.93 -7.01
CA THR A 316 -2.68 10.72 -7.49
C THR A 316 -3.35 9.94 -6.36
N ALA A 317 -2.73 9.90 -5.17
CA ALA A 317 -3.29 9.26 -3.98
C ALA A 317 -3.01 10.13 -2.76
N ASN A 318 -4.04 10.82 -2.28
CA ASN A 318 -3.96 11.74 -1.17
C ASN A 318 -4.25 11.05 0.18
N ALA A 319 -4.15 11.82 1.27
CA ALA A 319 -4.37 11.31 2.62
C ALA A 319 -5.80 10.80 2.87
N LEU A 320 -6.84 11.40 2.24
CA LEU A 320 -8.22 10.92 2.36
C LEU A 320 -8.40 9.52 1.78
N GLU A 321 -7.76 9.25 0.64
CA GLU A 321 -7.77 7.91 0.04
C GLU A 321 -6.96 6.91 0.88
N GLY A 322 -5.86 7.35 1.49
CA GLY A 322 -5.11 6.55 2.46
C GLY A 322 -5.94 6.17 3.67
N LEU A 323 -6.63 7.16 4.27
CA LEU A 323 -7.55 6.98 5.39
C LEU A 323 -8.68 6.01 5.04
N LYS A 324 -9.29 6.11 3.87
CA LYS A 324 -10.41 5.24 3.46
C LYS A 324 -10.02 3.77 3.42
N VAL A 325 -8.83 3.43 2.99
CA VAL A 325 -8.34 2.05 3.02
C VAL A 325 -8.16 1.57 4.46
N VAL A 326 -7.61 2.40 5.34
CA VAL A 326 -7.45 2.09 6.77
C VAL A 326 -8.83 1.92 7.43
N ASP A 327 -9.78 2.83 7.19
CA ASP A 327 -11.16 2.76 7.69
C ASP A 327 -11.87 1.46 7.25
N ILE A 328 -11.72 1.06 5.99
CA ILE A 328 -12.28 -0.21 5.50
C ILE A 328 -11.67 -1.40 6.24
N ILE A 329 -10.34 -1.44 6.39
CA ILE A 329 -9.64 -2.53 7.08
C ILE A 329 -10.06 -2.59 8.56
N GLU A 330 -10.12 -1.45 9.24
CA GLU A 330 -10.55 -1.36 10.64
C GLU A 330 -11.97 -1.90 10.81
N ARG A 331 -12.94 -1.47 9.99
CA ARG A 331 -14.33 -1.98 9.99
C ARG A 331 -14.41 -3.49 9.68
N ILE A 332 -13.54 -4.02 8.84
CA ILE A 332 -13.45 -5.46 8.60
C ILE A 332 -13.00 -6.19 9.89
N TYR A 333 -11.95 -5.68 10.55
CA TYR A 333 -11.49 -6.26 11.82
C TYR A 333 -12.50 -6.14 12.95
N GLU A 334 -13.26 -5.05 13.02
CA GLU A 334 -14.37 -4.87 13.99
C GLU A 334 -15.53 -5.87 13.78
N SER A 335 -15.80 -6.21 12.52
CA SER A 335 -16.90 -7.14 12.16
C SER A 335 -16.54 -8.62 12.30
N ARG A 336 -15.31 -8.94 12.71
CA ARG A 336 -14.81 -10.31 12.74
C ARG A 336 -15.45 -11.19 13.78
N ASP A 337 -15.91 -12.35 13.38
CA ASP A 337 -16.17 -13.49 14.28
C ASP A 337 -14.87 -14.28 14.46
N LEU A 338 -14.31 -14.22 15.66
CA LEU A 338 -13.16 -15.04 16.06
C LEU A 338 -13.61 -16.46 16.33
N LYS A 339 -13.66 -17.30 15.33
CA LYS A 339 -13.76 -18.75 15.55
C LYS A 339 -12.39 -19.24 15.98
N LYS A 340 -12.26 -19.60 17.25
CA LYS A 340 -11.17 -20.50 17.69
C LYS A 340 -11.42 -21.86 17.04
N LEU A 341 -10.92 -22.04 15.82
CA LEU A 341 -10.82 -23.37 15.23
C LEU A 341 -9.77 -24.09 16.07
N LYS A 342 -10.22 -25.04 16.91
CA LYS A 342 -9.32 -25.89 17.67
C LYS A 342 -8.45 -26.64 16.66
N ASN A 343 -7.17 -26.38 16.68
CA ASN A 343 -6.19 -27.25 16.04
C ASN A 343 -6.37 -28.66 16.64
N LYS A 344 -6.70 -29.65 15.82
CA LYS A 344 -6.66 -31.07 16.18
C LYS A 344 -5.22 -31.55 16.24
#